data_ec1a7a27ed4bfcb6fd56d843044e596f
#
_entry.id   ec1a7a27ed4bfcb6fd56d843044e596f
#
_cell.length_a   1.000
_cell.length_b   1.000
_cell.length_c   1.000
_cell.angle_alpha   90.00
_cell.angle_beta   90.00
_cell.angle_gamma   90.00
#
_symmetry.space_group_name_H-M   'P 1'
#
loop_
_entity.id
_entity.type
_entity.pdbx_description
1 polymer ?
#
loop_
_entity_poly.entity_id
_entity_poly.type
_entity_poly.pdbx_seq_one_letter_code
_entity_poly.pdbx_strand_id
1 'polypeptide(L)'
;MSAGKIHLSLYEKYYIIAHNVCNEVHVYIRKKGKKSVSMKKLFEKWNSISLILRIVCGLVIGVILGLVVPQATGIAILGDVFVGALKAIAPLLVFFLLISALCHAGKSHGGIIKTVIIMYMFSTFLAALVAVIASRLFPVTLTLADAATDMAGPDGIVEVLKTLLMNMVANPVSSLLNANYIGVLTWGVIIGVGMRAANDTTKKVLDDISNGLSQVVSWIISMAPFGILGLVFSSISSNGLEIFSEYGKLLLVLVGSMLFIYFVTNPIIVFWCIRKNPYPLIFKCLKKSAITAFFTRSSAANIPVNMKACEEWGMDKDTYSVTIPLGATINMDGAAITITVMTLAAANTLGIHVDFLSGIVLSILATLAACGASGVAGGSLLLIPMACSLFGISNDIAMQIVGVGFIIGVIQDSVETALNSSSDLLLSASAEFRQWRLEGKEIKY
;
A
#
# COMPACT_ATOMS: atom_id res chain seq x y z
N MET A 1 23.75 -52.55 -65.28
CA MET A 1 22.38 -52.09 -64.97
C MET A 1 21.95 -52.46 -63.54
N SER A 2 22.71 -52.09 -62.51
CA SER A 2 22.36 -52.41 -61.12
C SER A 2 22.51 -51.23 -60.11
N ALA A 3 23.19 -50.17 -60.46
CA ALA A 3 23.44 -49.05 -59.54
C ALA A 3 22.28 -48.01 -59.46
N GLY A 4 21.46 -47.91 -60.50
CA GLY A 4 20.36 -46.94 -60.56
C GLY A 4 19.12 -47.27 -59.72
N LYS A 5 18.84 -48.55 -59.51
CA LYS A 5 17.67 -48.99 -58.75
C LYS A 5 17.84 -48.86 -57.21
N ILE A 6 19.07 -48.92 -56.73
CA ILE A 6 19.35 -48.82 -55.30
C ILE A 6 19.25 -47.32 -54.84
N HIS A 7 19.64 -46.39 -55.73
CA HIS A 7 19.59 -44.95 -55.42
C HIS A 7 18.15 -44.39 -55.37
N LEU A 8 17.25 -44.92 -56.23
CA LEU A 8 15.84 -44.51 -56.20
C LEU A 8 15.11 -45.01 -54.92
N SER A 9 15.42 -46.23 -54.48
CA SER A 9 14.80 -46.82 -53.26
C SER A 9 15.25 -46.11 -51.96
N LEU A 10 16.49 -45.59 -51.92
CA LEU A 10 16.96 -44.80 -50.80
C LEU A 10 16.30 -43.40 -50.77
N TYR A 11 16.14 -42.76 -51.93
CA TYR A 11 15.50 -41.45 -52.03
C TYR A 11 14.00 -41.52 -51.61
N GLU A 12 13.28 -42.53 -52.02
CA GLU A 12 11.88 -42.73 -51.57
C GLU A 12 11.77 -42.98 -50.04
N LYS A 13 12.69 -43.77 -49.49
CA LYS A 13 12.75 -43.94 -48.02
C LYS A 13 13.00 -42.67 -47.24
N TYR A 14 13.95 -41.87 -47.70
CA TYR A 14 14.26 -40.58 -47.07
C TYR A 14 13.12 -39.57 -47.24
N TYR A 15 12.42 -39.58 -48.37
CA TYR A 15 11.27 -38.74 -48.62
C TYR A 15 10.09 -39.11 -47.70
N ILE A 16 9.80 -40.38 -47.50
CA ILE A 16 8.75 -40.86 -46.59
C ILE A 16 9.09 -40.52 -45.14
N ILE A 17 10.32 -40.69 -44.72
CA ILE A 17 10.78 -40.32 -43.37
C ILE A 17 10.66 -38.81 -43.13
N ALA A 18 11.14 -37.99 -44.08
CA ALA A 18 11.04 -36.55 -44.01
C ALA A 18 9.59 -36.04 -43.94
N HIS A 19 8.71 -36.66 -44.77
CA HIS A 19 7.28 -36.32 -44.80
C HIS A 19 6.58 -36.70 -43.49
N ASN A 20 6.90 -37.84 -42.89
CA ASN A 20 6.33 -38.28 -41.60
C ASN A 20 6.82 -37.41 -40.44
N VAL A 21 8.12 -37.06 -40.41
CA VAL A 21 8.68 -36.12 -39.41
C VAL A 21 8.04 -34.75 -39.55
N CYS A 22 7.84 -34.24 -40.78
CA CYS A 22 7.19 -32.96 -41.01
C CYS A 22 5.72 -32.96 -40.54
N ASN A 23 4.99 -34.04 -40.74
CA ASN A 23 3.62 -34.21 -40.27
C ASN A 23 3.56 -34.31 -38.73
N GLU A 24 4.45 -35.06 -38.10
CA GLU A 24 4.50 -35.13 -36.63
C GLU A 24 4.84 -33.77 -36.00
N VAL A 25 5.80 -33.02 -36.57
CA VAL A 25 6.14 -31.67 -36.15
C VAL A 25 4.94 -30.71 -36.32
N HIS A 26 4.20 -30.85 -37.44
CA HIS A 26 3.01 -30.03 -37.69
C HIS A 26 1.88 -30.35 -36.71
N VAL A 27 1.66 -31.60 -36.36
CA VAL A 27 0.69 -32.06 -35.36
C VAL A 27 1.11 -31.58 -33.94
N TYR A 28 2.41 -31.64 -33.64
CA TYR A 28 2.96 -31.15 -32.36
C TYR A 28 2.78 -29.62 -32.20
N ILE A 29 3.10 -28.84 -33.23
CA ILE A 29 2.92 -27.40 -33.26
C ILE A 29 1.43 -27.02 -33.12
N ARG A 30 0.54 -27.76 -33.80
CA ARG A 30 -0.90 -27.55 -33.73
C ARG A 30 -1.50 -27.88 -32.35
N LYS A 31 -0.99 -28.94 -31.67
CA LYS A 31 -1.34 -29.26 -30.28
C LYS A 31 -0.83 -28.22 -29.30
N LYS A 32 0.40 -27.73 -29.49
CA LYS A 32 1.01 -26.68 -28.66
C LYS A 32 0.27 -25.33 -28.83
N GLY A 33 -0.13 -24.99 -30.06
CA GLY A 33 -0.93 -23.81 -30.36
C GLY A 33 -2.33 -23.87 -29.72
N LYS A 34 -3.03 -25.00 -29.78
CA LYS A 34 -4.32 -25.18 -29.08
C LYS A 34 -4.21 -25.10 -27.56
N LYS A 35 -3.13 -25.64 -26.98
CA LYS A 35 -2.86 -25.54 -25.53
C LYS A 35 -2.57 -24.09 -25.09
N SER A 36 -1.83 -23.33 -25.89
CA SER A 36 -1.55 -21.92 -25.68
C SER A 36 -2.82 -21.05 -25.74
N VAL A 37 -3.69 -21.29 -26.71
CA VAL A 37 -4.97 -20.58 -26.86
C VAL A 37 -5.92 -20.90 -25.69
N SER A 38 -5.91 -22.14 -25.18
CA SER A 38 -6.69 -22.52 -24.00
C SER A 38 -6.19 -21.86 -22.73
N MET A 39 -4.86 -21.80 -22.52
CA MET A 39 -4.23 -21.13 -21.38
C MET A 39 -4.49 -19.63 -21.40
N LYS A 40 -4.40 -18.99 -22.56
CA LYS A 40 -4.68 -17.56 -22.71
C LYS A 40 -6.13 -17.22 -22.36
N LYS A 41 -7.10 -18.00 -22.82
CA LYS A 41 -8.52 -17.85 -22.46
C LYS A 41 -8.77 -18.06 -20.96
N LEU A 42 -8.08 -19.00 -20.33
CA LEU A 42 -8.18 -19.24 -18.89
C LEU A 42 -7.63 -18.04 -18.11
N PHE A 43 -6.50 -17.48 -18.55
CA PHE A 43 -5.87 -16.30 -17.95
C PHE A 43 -6.72 -15.04 -18.15
N GLU A 44 -7.31 -14.86 -19.33
CA GLU A 44 -8.24 -13.76 -19.59
C GLU A 44 -9.49 -13.87 -18.70
N LYS A 45 -10.06 -15.07 -18.56
CA LYS A 45 -11.20 -15.32 -17.66
C LYS A 45 -10.83 -15.08 -16.18
N TRP A 46 -9.63 -15.51 -15.76
CA TRP A 46 -9.13 -15.22 -14.41
C TRP A 46 -8.99 -13.72 -14.17
N ASN A 47 -8.45 -12.97 -15.12
CA ASN A 47 -8.27 -11.52 -15.00
C ASN A 47 -9.59 -10.73 -15.13
N SER A 48 -10.64 -11.30 -15.65
CA SER A 48 -11.99 -10.69 -15.67
C SER A 48 -12.65 -10.66 -14.30
N ILE A 49 -12.20 -11.51 -13.35
CA ILE A 49 -12.67 -11.53 -11.96
C ILE A 49 -11.96 -10.44 -11.17
N SER A 50 -12.69 -9.67 -10.37
CA SER A 50 -12.06 -8.63 -9.54
C SER A 50 -10.99 -9.22 -8.61
N LEU A 51 -9.91 -8.47 -8.37
CA LEU A 51 -8.82 -8.90 -7.50
C LEU A 51 -9.33 -9.24 -6.09
N ILE A 52 -10.26 -8.44 -5.57
CA ILE A 52 -10.88 -8.65 -4.25
C ILE A 52 -11.52 -10.04 -4.18
N LEU A 53 -12.34 -10.40 -5.17
CA LEU A 53 -13.02 -11.70 -5.17
C LEU A 53 -12.01 -12.85 -5.26
N ARG A 54 -10.94 -12.70 -6.06
CA ARG A 54 -9.85 -13.68 -6.12
C ARG A 54 -9.13 -13.85 -4.78
N ILE A 55 -8.89 -12.74 -4.06
CA ILE A 55 -8.28 -12.75 -2.72
C ILE A 55 -9.20 -13.47 -1.72
N VAL A 56 -10.49 -13.15 -1.71
CA VAL A 56 -11.47 -13.83 -0.84
C VAL A 56 -11.52 -15.34 -1.13
N CYS A 57 -11.49 -15.74 -2.40
CA CYS A 57 -11.39 -17.16 -2.76
C CYS A 57 -10.10 -17.79 -2.23
N GLY A 58 -8.95 -17.11 -2.38
CA GLY A 58 -7.67 -17.57 -1.84
C GLY A 58 -7.71 -17.75 -0.32
N LEU A 59 -8.28 -16.77 0.40
CA LEU A 59 -8.48 -16.83 1.85
C LEU A 59 -9.34 -18.04 2.25
N VAL A 60 -10.52 -18.21 1.64
CA VAL A 60 -11.43 -19.33 1.96
C VAL A 60 -10.76 -20.69 1.69
N ILE A 61 -10.07 -20.83 0.55
CA ILE A 61 -9.33 -22.05 0.21
C ILE A 61 -8.21 -22.28 1.23
N GLY A 62 -7.46 -21.23 1.63
CA GLY A 62 -6.41 -21.31 2.63
C GLY A 62 -6.92 -21.82 3.98
N VAL A 63 -8.09 -21.31 4.45
CA VAL A 63 -8.75 -21.80 5.66
C VAL A 63 -9.11 -23.28 5.55
N ILE A 64 -9.80 -23.66 4.47
CA ILE A 64 -10.22 -25.06 4.27
C ILE A 64 -9.01 -26.00 4.26
N LEU A 65 -7.96 -25.64 3.49
CA LEU A 65 -6.75 -26.47 3.41
C LEU A 65 -6.00 -26.54 4.75
N GLY A 66 -5.92 -25.44 5.48
CA GLY A 66 -5.28 -25.38 6.82
C GLY A 66 -5.98 -26.27 7.85
N LEU A 67 -7.31 -26.40 7.75
CA LEU A 67 -8.10 -27.26 8.63
C LEU A 67 -8.08 -28.74 8.21
N VAL A 68 -8.16 -29.01 6.89
CA VAL A 68 -8.34 -30.39 6.37
C VAL A 68 -7.01 -31.11 6.18
N VAL A 69 -5.97 -30.41 5.74
CA VAL A 69 -4.66 -31.00 5.41
C VAL A 69 -3.49 -30.18 6.00
N PRO A 70 -3.46 -29.94 7.33
CA PRO A 70 -2.44 -29.07 7.97
C PRO A 70 -1.01 -29.56 7.72
N GLN A 71 -0.80 -30.86 7.43
CA GLN A 71 0.51 -31.44 7.15
C GLN A 71 1.07 -31.06 5.76
N ALA A 72 0.27 -30.48 4.87
CA ALA A 72 0.70 -30.08 3.53
C ALA A 72 1.52 -28.77 3.55
N THR A 73 2.58 -28.72 4.37
CA THR A 73 3.38 -27.50 4.65
C THR A 73 3.95 -26.82 3.41
N GLY A 74 4.10 -27.56 2.29
CA GLY A 74 4.52 -26.97 1.00
C GLY A 74 3.58 -25.87 0.46
N ILE A 75 2.34 -25.79 0.95
CA ILE A 75 1.40 -24.71 0.56
C ILE A 75 1.83 -23.37 1.13
N ALA A 76 2.47 -23.35 2.31
CA ALA A 76 2.97 -22.13 2.96
C ALA A 76 3.96 -21.36 2.07
N ILE A 77 4.73 -22.06 1.21
CA ILE A 77 5.71 -21.43 0.29
C ILE A 77 5.09 -20.35 -0.60
N LEU A 78 3.79 -20.45 -0.92
CA LEU A 78 3.09 -19.43 -1.69
C LEU A 78 3.02 -18.10 -0.93
N GLY A 79 2.83 -18.16 0.39
CA GLY A 79 2.86 -17.01 1.28
C GLY A 79 4.27 -16.43 1.40
N ASP A 80 5.26 -17.29 1.62
CA ASP A 80 6.66 -16.89 1.81
C ASP A 80 7.21 -16.21 0.55
N VAL A 81 6.93 -16.75 -0.63
CA VAL A 81 7.33 -16.14 -1.91
C VAL A 81 6.65 -14.79 -2.11
N PHE A 82 5.38 -14.66 -1.78
CA PHE A 82 4.65 -13.40 -1.90
C PHE A 82 5.21 -12.32 -0.97
N VAL A 83 5.38 -12.61 0.30
CA VAL A 83 5.95 -11.68 1.30
C VAL A 83 7.42 -11.39 0.98
N GLY A 84 8.20 -12.39 0.57
CA GLY A 84 9.59 -12.24 0.15
C GLY A 84 9.75 -11.32 -1.05
N ALA A 85 8.87 -11.42 -2.05
CA ALA A 85 8.88 -10.51 -3.21
C ALA A 85 8.57 -9.06 -2.81
N LEU A 86 7.61 -8.84 -1.89
CA LEU A 86 7.31 -7.51 -1.36
C LEU A 86 8.48 -6.95 -0.55
N LYS A 87 9.08 -7.77 0.33
CA LYS A 87 10.27 -7.42 1.12
C LYS A 87 11.43 -6.97 0.23
N ALA A 88 11.65 -7.66 -0.89
CA ALA A 88 12.76 -7.37 -1.80
C ALA A 88 12.61 -6.01 -2.51
N ILE A 89 11.39 -5.64 -2.92
CA ILE A 89 11.17 -4.42 -3.71
C ILE A 89 10.90 -3.18 -2.85
N ALA A 90 10.41 -3.34 -1.62
CA ALA A 90 9.91 -2.26 -0.79
C ALA A 90 10.93 -1.13 -0.53
N PRO A 91 12.21 -1.36 -0.20
CA PRO A 91 13.17 -0.28 0.02
C PRO A 91 13.38 0.59 -1.21
N LEU A 92 13.50 -0.03 -2.39
CA LEU A 92 13.66 0.69 -3.66
C LEU A 92 12.41 1.50 -4.01
N LEU A 93 11.23 0.89 -3.83
CA LEU A 93 9.97 1.57 -4.07
C LEU A 93 9.86 2.83 -3.22
N VAL A 94 10.03 2.71 -1.90
CA VAL A 94 9.91 3.84 -0.95
C VAL A 94 10.90 4.94 -1.29
N PHE A 95 12.15 4.59 -1.61
CA PHE A 95 13.18 5.55 -1.97
C PHE A 95 12.82 6.39 -3.19
N PHE A 96 12.48 5.75 -4.31
CA PHE A 96 12.19 6.46 -5.56
C PHE A 96 10.83 7.15 -5.55
N LEU A 97 9.84 6.63 -4.84
CA LEU A 97 8.56 7.33 -4.65
C LEU A 97 8.75 8.66 -3.94
N LEU A 98 9.55 8.70 -2.85
CA LEU A 98 9.84 9.94 -2.13
C LEU A 98 10.62 10.93 -2.99
N ILE A 99 11.63 10.48 -3.72
CA ILE A 99 12.40 11.35 -4.59
C ILE A 99 11.49 11.96 -5.66
N SER A 100 10.69 11.15 -6.35
CA SER A 100 9.75 11.60 -7.38
C SER A 100 8.73 12.58 -6.81
N ALA A 101 8.10 12.27 -5.68
CA ALA A 101 7.12 13.16 -5.05
C ALA A 101 7.73 14.52 -4.65
N LEU A 102 8.93 14.53 -4.09
CA LEU A 102 9.55 15.74 -3.56
C LEU A 102 10.29 16.58 -4.59
N CYS A 103 10.79 15.99 -5.69
CA CYS A 103 11.45 16.77 -6.74
C CYS A 103 10.47 17.68 -7.50
N HIS A 104 9.18 17.36 -7.50
CA HIS A 104 8.10 18.19 -8.05
C HIS A 104 7.51 19.19 -7.07
N ALA A 105 7.78 19.05 -5.76
CA ALA A 105 7.28 19.97 -4.74
C ALA A 105 7.84 21.38 -4.98
N GLY A 106 7.19 22.12 -5.91
CA GLY A 106 7.57 23.45 -6.34
C GLY A 106 7.12 24.56 -5.39
N LYS A 107 7.41 25.81 -5.76
CA LYS A 107 6.91 26.99 -5.06
C LYS A 107 5.40 27.02 -5.19
N SER A 108 4.69 26.79 -4.09
CA SER A 108 3.24 26.87 -4.02
C SER A 108 2.76 28.25 -4.48
N HIS A 109 1.99 28.32 -5.55
CA HIS A 109 1.37 29.51 -6.08
C HIS A 109 0.00 29.70 -5.42
N GLY A 110 -0.04 30.46 -4.33
CA GLY A 110 -1.29 30.86 -3.69
C GLY A 110 -1.46 30.44 -2.23
N GLY A 111 -2.07 31.34 -1.43
CA GLY A 111 -2.32 31.12 0.01
C GLY A 111 -3.22 29.91 0.31
N ILE A 112 -4.16 29.57 -0.61
CA ILE A 112 -5.09 28.43 -0.46
C ILE A 112 -4.33 27.12 -0.54
N ILE A 113 -3.48 26.90 -1.54
CA ILE A 113 -2.71 25.66 -1.72
C ILE A 113 -1.83 25.41 -0.51
N LYS A 114 -1.16 26.44 0.02
CA LYS A 114 -0.38 26.31 1.25
C LYS A 114 -1.25 25.88 2.44
N THR A 115 -2.45 26.46 2.56
CA THR A 115 -3.41 26.11 3.61
C THR A 115 -3.83 24.64 3.49
N VAL A 116 -4.14 24.17 2.27
CA VAL A 116 -4.49 22.76 2.01
C VAL A 116 -3.37 21.83 2.41
N ILE A 117 -2.13 22.11 2.00
CA ILE A 117 -0.97 21.27 2.37
C ILE A 117 -0.81 21.16 3.88
N ILE A 118 -0.93 22.29 4.60
CA ILE A 118 -0.85 22.29 6.07
C ILE A 118 -2.00 21.46 6.66
N MET A 119 -3.21 21.57 6.13
CA MET A 119 -4.36 20.80 6.61
C MET A 119 -4.17 19.29 6.35
N TYR A 120 -3.67 18.91 5.20
CA TYR A 120 -3.34 17.52 4.88
C TYR A 120 -2.34 16.93 5.86
N MET A 121 -1.20 17.58 6.04
CA MET A 121 -0.15 17.11 6.96
C MET A 121 -0.63 17.08 8.42
N PHE A 122 -1.43 18.07 8.83
CA PHE A 122 -1.99 18.13 10.16
C PHE A 122 -3.04 17.04 10.41
N SER A 123 -3.93 16.79 9.44
CA SER A 123 -4.91 15.69 9.50
C SER A 123 -4.22 14.34 9.62
N THR A 124 -3.23 14.09 8.76
CA THR A 124 -2.47 12.83 8.76
C THR A 124 -1.71 12.62 10.07
N PHE A 125 -1.13 13.68 10.66
CA PHE A 125 -0.51 13.61 11.98
C PHE A 125 -1.52 13.30 13.09
N LEU A 126 -2.66 13.97 13.09
CA LEU A 126 -3.74 13.68 14.05
C LEU A 126 -4.26 12.24 13.89
N ALA A 127 -4.32 11.74 12.68
CA ALA A 127 -4.73 10.37 12.40
C ALA A 127 -3.76 9.35 13.02
N ALA A 128 -2.46 9.55 12.86
CA ALA A 128 -1.45 8.73 13.52
C ALA A 128 -1.52 8.85 15.06
N LEU A 129 -1.72 10.04 15.60
CA LEU A 129 -1.83 10.25 17.04
C LEU A 129 -3.08 9.56 17.64
N VAL A 130 -4.22 9.63 16.95
CA VAL A 130 -5.44 8.90 17.33
C VAL A 130 -5.18 7.40 17.31
N ALA A 131 -4.43 6.90 16.32
CA ALA A 131 -4.03 5.49 16.25
C ALA A 131 -3.15 5.06 17.43
N VAL A 132 -2.22 5.92 17.89
CA VAL A 132 -1.43 5.68 19.11
C VAL A 132 -2.34 5.56 20.33
N ILE A 133 -3.27 6.50 20.49
CA ILE A 133 -4.22 6.50 21.62
C ILE A 133 -5.12 5.26 21.57
N ALA A 134 -5.68 4.95 20.39
CA ALA A 134 -6.54 3.79 20.20
C ALA A 134 -5.81 2.48 20.50
N SER A 135 -4.57 2.31 20.03
CA SER A 135 -3.75 1.12 20.28
C SER A 135 -3.35 0.96 21.75
N ARG A 136 -3.30 2.05 22.52
CA ARG A 136 -3.07 2.00 23.96
C ARG A 136 -4.33 1.64 24.75
N LEU A 137 -5.48 2.16 24.32
CA LEU A 137 -6.77 1.85 24.96
C LEU A 137 -7.22 0.43 24.64
N PHE A 138 -6.91 -0.05 23.46
CA PHE A 138 -7.28 -1.37 22.94
C PHE A 138 -6.04 -2.10 22.42
N PRO A 139 -5.13 -2.55 23.30
CA PRO A 139 -3.92 -3.22 22.88
C PRO A 139 -4.26 -4.52 22.15
N VAL A 140 -3.59 -4.71 21.00
CA VAL A 140 -3.72 -5.92 20.17
C VAL A 140 -2.39 -6.66 20.19
N THR A 141 -2.45 -7.96 20.40
CA THR A 141 -1.34 -8.90 20.22
C THR A 141 -1.69 -9.85 19.08
N LEU A 142 -0.68 -10.32 18.37
CA LEU A 142 -0.82 -11.16 17.21
C LEU A 142 0.02 -12.43 17.40
N THR A 143 -0.52 -13.56 17.02
CA THR A 143 0.26 -14.80 16.99
C THR A 143 1.14 -14.82 15.74
N LEU A 144 2.46 -14.76 15.94
CA LEU A 144 3.49 -14.81 14.89
C LEU A 144 4.22 -16.15 14.90
N ALA A 145 4.64 -16.62 13.71
CA ALA A 145 5.24 -17.94 13.57
C ALA A 145 6.61 -18.08 14.28
N ASP A 146 7.40 -16.98 14.30
CA ASP A 146 8.77 -16.95 14.82
C ASP A 146 9.00 -15.82 15.83
N ALA A 147 7.99 -15.49 16.67
CA ALA A 147 8.18 -14.46 17.67
C ALA A 147 9.19 -14.93 18.74
N ALA A 148 10.44 -14.50 18.60
CA ALA A 148 11.40 -14.59 19.69
C ALA A 148 10.92 -13.64 20.80
N THR A 149 10.49 -14.21 21.92
CA THR A 149 9.88 -13.52 23.06
C THR A 149 10.86 -12.66 23.88
N ASP A 150 12.13 -12.61 23.52
CA ASP A 150 13.18 -11.93 24.28
C ASP A 150 13.83 -10.74 23.53
N MET A 151 13.08 -10.02 22.71
CA MET A 151 13.58 -8.75 22.14
C MET A 151 13.43 -7.64 23.20
N ALA A 152 14.54 -7.17 23.74
CA ALA A 152 14.55 -5.96 24.55
C ALA A 152 14.23 -4.76 23.64
N GLY A 153 13.08 -4.12 23.86
CA GLY A 153 12.77 -2.84 23.22
C GLY A 153 13.65 -1.71 23.76
N PRO A 154 13.63 -0.54 23.12
CA PRO A 154 14.37 0.62 23.60
C PRO A 154 13.93 1.03 25.01
N ASP A 155 14.89 1.41 25.86
CA ASP A 155 14.67 1.81 27.25
C ASP A 155 13.99 3.20 27.40
N GLY A 156 13.28 3.65 26.40
CA GLY A 156 12.49 4.88 26.37
C GLY A 156 12.86 5.86 25.27
N ILE A 157 12.29 7.08 25.35
CA ILE A 157 12.34 8.08 24.26
C ILE A 157 13.78 8.46 23.83
N VAL A 158 14.74 8.48 24.77
CA VAL A 158 16.12 8.88 24.47
C VAL A 158 16.78 7.86 23.53
N GLU A 159 16.57 6.57 23.78
CA GLU A 159 17.11 5.52 22.93
C GLU A 159 16.39 5.47 21.57
N VAL A 160 15.07 5.68 21.55
CA VAL A 160 14.29 5.82 20.33
C VAL A 160 14.82 6.97 19.47
N LEU A 161 15.05 8.16 20.05
CA LEU A 161 15.61 9.29 19.35
C LEU A 161 17.04 9.06 18.87
N LYS A 162 17.87 8.42 19.68
CA LYS A 162 19.25 8.01 19.29
C LYS A 162 19.20 7.07 18.09
N THR A 163 18.39 6.05 18.16
CA THR A 163 18.20 5.06 17.06
C THR A 163 17.72 5.76 15.78
N LEU A 164 16.74 6.65 15.90
CA LEU A 164 16.25 7.46 14.77
C LEU A 164 17.39 8.26 14.15
N LEU A 165 18.12 9.07 14.94
CA LEU A 165 19.18 9.94 14.43
C LEU A 165 20.33 9.14 13.79
N MET A 166 20.75 8.04 14.41
CA MET A 166 21.83 7.21 13.85
C MET A 166 21.41 6.53 12.54
N ASN A 167 20.18 6.08 12.45
CA ASN A 167 19.66 5.51 11.20
C ASN A 167 19.49 6.56 10.09
N MET A 168 19.12 7.81 10.43
CA MET A 168 19.01 8.90 9.48
C MET A 168 20.34 9.22 8.78
N VAL A 169 21.47 9.10 9.47
CA VAL A 169 22.81 9.41 8.92
C VAL A 169 23.53 8.16 8.38
N ALA A 170 22.88 7.01 8.36
CA ALA A 170 23.43 5.80 7.78
C ALA A 170 23.71 5.97 6.27
N ASN A 171 24.69 5.22 5.75
CA ASN A 171 25.02 5.29 4.31
C ASN A 171 23.79 4.92 3.45
N PRO A 172 23.43 5.71 2.42
CA PRO A 172 22.23 5.49 1.63
C PRO A 172 22.19 4.14 0.90
N VAL A 173 23.34 3.69 0.37
CA VAL A 173 23.43 2.39 -0.33
C VAL A 173 23.28 1.24 0.67
N SER A 174 23.95 1.35 1.82
CA SER A 174 23.80 0.38 2.91
C SER A 174 22.36 0.35 3.45
N SER A 175 21.71 1.51 3.54
CA SER A 175 20.30 1.60 3.96
C SER A 175 19.37 0.85 3.01
N LEU A 176 19.58 0.97 1.71
CA LEU A 176 18.81 0.22 0.71
C LEU A 176 19.09 -1.28 0.79
N LEU A 177 20.37 -1.67 0.91
CA LEU A 177 20.78 -3.08 0.97
C LEU A 177 20.24 -3.80 2.20
N ASN A 178 20.30 -3.14 3.36
CA ASN A 178 19.91 -3.73 4.64
C ASN A 178 18.47 -3.41 5.06
N ALA A 179 17.68 -2.81 4.16
CA ALA A 179 16.31 -2.37 4.42
C ALA A 179 16.21 -1.47 5.69
N ASN A 180 17.20 -0.59 5.91
CA ASN A 180 17.11 0.46 6.93
C ASN A 180 16.19 1.58 6.41
N TYR A 181 14.90 1.42 6.65
CA TYR A 181 13.89 2.31 6.08
C TYR A 181 13.98 3.75 6.59
N ILE A 182 14.45 4.00 7.80
CA ILE A 182 14.68 5.36 8.32
C ILE A 182 15.75 6.06 7.48
N GLY A 183 16.86 5.38 7.18
CA GLY A 183 17.89 5.87 6.28
C GLY A 183 17.37 6.05 4.85
N VAL A 184 16.61 5.07 4.33
CA VAL A 184 15.97 5.13 3.00
C VAL A 184 15.07 6.37 2.89
N LEU A 185 14.21 6.63 3.87
CA LEU A 185 13.35 7.82 3.91
C LEU A 185 14.17 9.10 3.95
N THR A 186 15.13 9.18 4.88
CA THR A 186 15.94 10.40 5.08
C THR A 186 16.66 10.78 3.79
N TRP A 187 17.35 9.82 3.17
CA TRP A 187 18.06 10.08 1.93
C TRP A 187 17.12 10.30 0.75
N GLY A 188 15.98 9.62 0.71
CA GLY A 188 14.92 9.88 -0.26
C GLY A 188 14.40 11.33 -0.19
N VAL A 189 14.19 11.83 1.02
CA VAL A 189 13.79 13.24 1.25
C VAL A 189 14.89 14.20 0.85
N ILE A 190 16.13 14.01 1.32
CA ILE A 190 17.26 14.90 1.05
C ILE A 190 17.53 14.98 -0.46
N ILE A 191 17.61 13.83 -1.13
CA ILE A 191 17.85 13.76 -2.57
C ILE A 191 16.66 14.35 -3.33
N GLY A 192 15.42 14.02 -2.96
CA GLY A 192 14.23 14.56 -3.60
C GLY A 192 14.14 16.09 -3.52
N VAL A 193 14.47 16.68 -2.36
CA VAL A 193 14.58 18.15 -2.21
C VAL A 193 15.73 18.70 -3.04
N GLY A 194 16.90 18.06 -3.05
CA GLY A 194 18.03 18.46 -3.88
C GLY A 194 17.71 18.43 -5.38
N MET A 195 16.90 17.48 -5.83
CA MET A 195 16.48 17.33 -7.23
C MET A 195 15.41 18.34 -7.68
N ARG A 196 14.89 19.20 -6.80
CA ARG A 196 13.96 20.28 -7.19
C ARG A 196 14.57 21.23 -8.22
N ALA A 197 15.88 21.45 -8.18
CA ALA A 197 16.61 22.29 -9.13
C ALA A 197 16.92 21.57 -10.45
N ALA A 198 16.67 20.26 -10.57
CA ALA A 198 16.91 19.50 -11.77
C ALA A 198 15.97 19.95 -12.91
N ASN A 199 16.40 19.71 -14.14
CA ASN A 199 15.58 19.97 -15.32
C ASN A 199 14.40 19.00 -15.42
N ASP A 200 13.40 19.35 -16.23
CA ASP A 200 12.17 18.57 -16.37
C ASP A 200 12.42 17.15 -16.94
N THR A 201 13.44 16.99 -17.80
CA THR A 201 13.83 15.68 -18.32
C THR A 201 14.28 14.74 -17.20
N THR A 202 15.14 15.23 -16.30
CA THR A 202 15.61 14.44 -15.14
C THR A 202 14.46 14.09 -14.18
N LYS A 203 13.57 15.04 -13.91
CA LYS A 203 12.37 14.78 -13.08
C LYS A 203 11.48 13.73 -13.70
N LYS A 204 11.26 13.80 -15.01
CA LYS A 204 10.49 12.79 -15.75
C LYS A 204 11.12 11.40 -15.67
N VAL A 205 12.46 11.28 -15.75
CA VAL A 205 13.14 10.00 -15.55
C VAL A 205 12.89 9.44 -14.14
N LEU A 206 12.91 10.29 -13.10
CA LEU A 206 12.60 9.86 -11.74
C LEU A 206 11.15 9.37 -11.60
N ASP A 207 10.20 10.05 -12.26
CA ASP A 207 8.80 9.62 -12.31
C ASP A 207 8.65 8.28 -13.04
N ASP A 208 9.34 8.10 -14.17
CA ASP A 208 9.29 6.86 -14.94
C ASP A 208 9.86 5.67 -14.13
N ILE A 209 10.95 5.88 -13.37
CA ILE A 209 11.50 4.87 -12.45
C ILE A 209 10.49 4.54 -11.34
N SER A 210 9.92 5.55 -10.69
CA SER A 210 8.93 5.40 -9.62
C SER A 210 7.69 4.66 -10.09
N ASN A 211 7.18 5.03 -11.27
CA ASN A 211 6.04 4.37 -11.91
C ASN A 211 6.37 2.92 -12.28
N GLY A 212 7.58 2.65 -12.80
CA GLY A 212 8.04 1.31 -13.11
C GLY A 212 8.08 0.41 -11.86
N LEU A 213 8.62 0.91 -10.75
CA LEU A 213 8.65 0.18 -9.48
C LEU A 213 7.24 -0.06 -8.93
N SER A 214 6.36 0.94 -8.99
CA SER A 214 4.95 0.81 -8.61
C SER A 214 4.23 -0.25 -9.46
N GLN A 215 4.55 -0.33 -10.76
CA GLN A 215 4.01 -1.37 -11.64
C GLN A 215 4.51 -2.77 -11.25
N VAL A 216 5.77 -2.94 -10.86
CA VAL A 216 6.32 -4.21 -10.34
C VAL A 216 5.56 -4.63 -9.09
N VAL A 217 5.35 -3.71 -8.13
CA VAL A 217 4.55 -3.99 -6.92
C VAL A 217 3.12 -4.38 -7.30
N SER A 218 2.50 -3.71 -8.25
CA SER A 218 1.17 -4.05 -8.75
C SER A 218 1.11 -5.48 -9.33
N TRP A 219 2.16 -5.94 -10.02
CA TRP A 219 2.26 -7.33 -10.49
C TRP A 219 2.37 -8.30 -9.31
N ILE A 220 3.20 -8.00 -8.31
CA ILE A 220 3.31 -8.83 -7.09
C ILE A 220 1.94 -8.89 -6.39
N ILE A 221 1.25 -7.77 -6.22
CA ILE A 221 -0.09 -7.71 -5.60
C ILE A 221 -1.12 -8.49 -6.42
N SER A 222 -0.99 -8.58 -7.74
CA SER A 222 -1.87 -9.42 -8.55
C SER A 222 -1.77 -10.92 -8.22
N MET A 223 -0.65 -11.34 -7.61
CA MET A 223 -0.43 -12.70 -7.08
C MET A 223 -0.95 -12.87 -5.64
N ALA A 224 -1.45 -11.83 -5.01
CA ALA A 224 -1.97 -11.87 -3.62
C ALA A 224 -3.01 -12.99 -3.37
N PRO A 225 -3.90 -13.39 -4.31
CA PRO A 225 -4.80 -14.51 -4.06
C PRO A 225 -4.07 -15.81 -3.67
N PHE A 226 -2.94 -16.09 -4.29
CA PHE A 226 -2.10 -17.26 -3.99
C PHE A 226 -1.24 -17.03 -2.74
N GLY A 227 -0.67 -15.82 -2.59
CA GLY A 227 0.09 -15.44 -1.41
C GLY A 227 -0.75 -15.51 -0.13
N ILE A 228 -1.95 -14.94 -0.15
CA ILE A 228 -2.88 -14.95 0.98
C ILE A 228 -3.37 -16.37 1.27
N LEU A 229 -3.62 -17.20 0.25
CA LEU A 229 -3.91 -18.62 0.45
C LEU A 229 -2.80 -19.29 1.28
N GLY A 230 -1.53 -19.09 0.92
CA GLY A 230 -0.39 -19.67 1.64
C GLY A 230 -0.25 -19.13 3.08
N LEU A 231 -0.39 -17.81 3.26
CA LEU A 231 -0.33 -17.17 4.58
C LEU A 231 -1.45 -17.64 5.51
N VAL A 232 -2.68 -17.69 5.01
CA VAL A 232 -3.85 -18.16 5.78
C VAL A 232 -3.72 -19.64 6.09
N PHE A 233 -3.28 -20.45 5.12
CA PHE A 233 -2.98 -21.86 5.35
C PHE A 233 -2.00 -22.04 6.49
N SER A 234 -0.86 -21.35 6.46
CA SER A 234 0.17 -21.42 7.51
C SER A 234 -0.39 -21.00 8.87
N SER A 235 -1.09 -19.87 8.92
CA SER A 235 -1.68 -19.34 10.16
C SER A 235 -2.71 -20.30 10.77
N ILE A 236 -3.60 -20.88 9.96
CA ILE A 236 -4.64 -21.82 10.43
C ILE A 236 -4.05 -23.16 10.82
N SER A 237 -3.08 -23.68 10.06
CA SER A 237 -2.43 -24.96 10.36
C SER A 237 -1.67 -24.92 11.69
N SER A 238 -1.09 -23.76 12.06
CA SER A 238 -0.31 -23.59 13.29
C SER A 238 -1.17 -23.20 14.50
N ASN A 239 -2.18 -22.34 14.31
CA ASN A 239 -2.88 -21.65 15.40
C ASN A 239 -4.40 -21.88 15.43
N GLY A 240 -4.94 -22.63 14.46
CA GLY A 240 -6.38 -22.87 14.37
C GLY A 240 -7.20 -21.63 14.01
N LEU A 241 -8.50 -21.69 14.28
CA LEU A 241 -9.44 -20.59 13.95
C LEU A 241 -9.40 -19.42 14.93
N GLU A 242 -8.75 -19.57 16.09
CA GLU A 242 -8.67 -18.53 17.12
C GLU A 242 -7.98 -17.26 16.61
N ILE A 243 -7.08 -17.40 15.65
CA ILE A 243 -6.37 -16.27 15.00
C ILE A 243 -7.31 -15.24 14.36
N PHE A 244 -8.50 -15.67 13.91
CA PHE A 244 -9.48 -14.72 13.36
C PHE A 244 -10.06 -13.77 14.42
N SER A 245 -10.06 -14.16 15.71
CA SER A 245 -10.44 -13.27 16.79
C SER A 245 -9.41 -12.14 16.96
N GLU A 246 -8.12 -12.45 16.85
CA GLU A 246 -7.03 -11.46 16.90
C GLU A 246 -7.12 -10.50 15.70
N TYR A 247 -7.30 -11.04 14.50
CA TYR A 247 -7.48 -10.24 13.29
C TYR A 247 -8.73 -9.37 13.35
N GLY A 248 -9.81 -9.87 13.94
CA GLY A 248 -11.03 -9.11 14.19
C GLY A 248 -10.81 -7.93 15.14
N LYS A 249 -10.07 -8.14 16.25
CA LYS A 249 -9.69 -7.06 17.18
C LYS A 249 -8.82 -6.02 16.47
N LEU A 250 -7.82 -6.47 15.71
CA LEU A 250 -6.95 -5.59 14.93
C LEU A 250 -7.76 -4.73 13.94
N LEU A 251 -8.66 -5.34 13.18
CA LEU A 251 -9.56 -4.63 12.27
C LEU A 251 -10.45 -3.62 12.98
N LEU A 252 -10.97 -3.95 14.16
CA LEU A 252 -11.80 -3.02 14.95
C LEU A 252 -10.99 -1.79 15.36
N VAL A 253 -9.75 -1.94 15.79
CA VAL A 253 -8.88 -0.80 16.14
C VAL A 253 -8.55 0.04 14.91
N LEU A 254 -8.19 -0.60 13.81
CA LEU A 254 -7.87 0.07 12.54
C LEU A 254 -9.07 0.85 12.00
N VAL A 255 -10.17 0.15 11.72
CA VAL A 255 -11.38 0.74 11.15
C VAL A 255 -12.03 1.72 12.12
N GLY A 256 -12.06 1.40 13.42
CA GLY A 256 -12.55 2.29 14.46
C GLY A 256 -11.80 3.61 14.51
N SER A 257 -10.46 3.58 14.42
CA SER A 257 -9.63 4.78 14.33
C SER A 257 -9.89 5.58 13.05
N MET A 258 -10.04 4.92 11.90
CA MET A 258 -10.36 5.56 10.62
C MET A 258 -11.73 6.24 10.66
N LEU A 259 -12.75 5.58 11.22
CA LEU A 259 -14.08 6.16 11.39
C LEU A 259 -14.07 7.33 12.39
N PHE A 260 -13.28 7.24 13.45
CA PHE A 260 -13.11 8.34 14.41
C PHE A 260 -12.51 9.58 13.71
N ILE A 261 -11.49 9.41 12.89
CA ILE A 261 -10.94 10.52 12.11
C ILE A 261 -12.01 11.11 11.19
N TYR A 262 -12.73 10.27 10.46
CA TYR A 262 -13.72 10.73 9.50
C TYR A 262 -14.91 11.45 10.11
N PHE A 263 -15.42 10.96 11.26
CA PHE A 263 -16.65 11.46 11.87
C PHE A 263 -16.45 12.35 13.11
N VAL A 264 -15.22 12.44 13.64
CA VAL A 264 -14.91 13.30 14.79
C VAL A 264 -13.84 14.33 14.47
N THR A 265 -12.65 13.89 14.05
CA THR A 265 -11.50 14.80 13.84
C THR A 265 -11.70 15.70 12.62
N ASN A 266 -12.06 15.12 11.48
CA ASN A 266 -12.30 15.88 10.24
C ASN A 266 -13.45 16.89 10.39
N PRO A 267 -14.61 16.56 11.01
CA PRO A 267 -15.63 17.56 11.34
C PRO A 267 -15.13 18.76 12.14
N ILE A 268 -14.23 18.53 13.09
CA ILE A 268 -13.65 19.62 13.90
C ILE A 268 -12.82 20.53 12.98
N ILE A 269 -11.94 19.97 12.14
CA ILE A 269 -11.11 20.74 11.19
C ILE A 269 -12.01 21.53 10.23
N VAL A 270 -13.02 20.89 9.65
CA VAL A 270 -13.97 21.51 8.73
C VAL A 270 -14.75 22.63 9.40
N PHE A 271 -15.25 22.42 10.61
CA PHE A 271 -15.94 23.46 11.39
C PHE A 271 -15.07 24.71 11.60
N TRP A 272 -13.79 24.53 11.93
CA TRP A 272 -12.86 25.67 12.07
C TRP A 272 -12.70 26.45 10.76
N CYS A 273 -12.79 25.80 9.61
CA CYS A 273 -12.70 26.44 8.30
C CYS A 273 -14.00 27.16 7.92
N ILE A 274 -15.13 26.45 7.88
CA ILE A 274 -16.39 26.96 7.32
C ILE A 274 -17.26 27.69 8.33
N ARG A 275 -17.07 27.46 9.65
CA ARG A 275 -17.86 28.03 10.75
C ARG A 275 -19.37 27.74 10.64
N LYS A 276 -19.71 26.63 10.02
CA LYS A 276 -21.07 26.09 9.87
C LYS A 276 -21.05 24.60 10.22
N ASN A 277 -22.22 23.96 10.28
CA ASN A 277 -22.32 22.53 10.48
C ASN A 277 -21.48 21.77 9.43
N PRO A 278 -20.45 20.97 9.83
CA PRO A 278 -19.56 20.29 8.90
C PRO A 278 -20.17 19.05 8.24
N TYR A 279 -21.13 18.41 8.89
CA TYR A 279 -21.64 17.09 8.47
C TYR A 279 -22.29 17.08 7.07
N PRO A 280 -23.04 18.11 6.62
CA PRO A 280 -23.55 18.10 5.25
C PRO A 280 -22.44 17.98 4.19
N LEU A 281 -21.28 18.65 4.38
CA LEU A 281 -20.16 18.54 3.49
C LEU A 281 -19.49 17.15 3.58
N ILE A 282 -19.31 16.63 4.82
CA ILE A 282 -18.74 15.31 5.06
C ILE A 282 -19.54 14.21 4.36
N PHE A 283 -20.89 14.20 4.52
CA PHE A 283 -21.73 13.20 3.87
C PHE A 283 -21.72 13.35 2.33
N LYS A 284 -21.57 14.56 1.80
CA LYS A 284 -21.40 14.76 0.36
C LYS A 284 -20.05 14.20 -0.14
N CYS A 285 -18.95 14.44 0.58
CA CYS A 285 -17.65 13.84 0.27
C CYS A 285 -17.71 12.31 0.34
N LEU A 286 -18.36 11.76 1.38
CA LEU A 286 -18.56 10.32 1.50
C LEU A 286 -19.29 9.74 0.28
N LYS A 287 -20.40 10.36 -0.11
CA LYS A 287 -21.20 9.90 -1.25
C LYS A 287 -20.49 10.06 -2.59
N LYS A 288 -19.77 11.17 -2.81
CA LYS A 288 -19.09 11.48 -4.07
C LYS A 288 -17.77 10.77 -4.25
N SER A 289 -16.99 10.60 -3.20
CA SER A 289 -15.60 10.13 -3.21
C SER A 289 -15.41 8.79 -2.52
N ALA A 290 -15.77 8.68 -1.23
CA ALA A 290 -15.42 7.53 -0.41
C ALA A 290 -15.95 6.20 -0.98
N ILE A 291 -17.17 6.17 -1.50
CA ILE A 291 -17.76 4.94 -2.05
C ILE A 291 -16.93 4.42 -3.23
N THR A 292 -16.57 5.29 -4.16
CA THR A 292 -15.75 4.89 -5.32
C THR A 292 -14.35 4.47 -4.89
N ALA A 293 -13.73 5.22 -3.98
CA ALA A 293 -12.41 4.93 -3.45
C ALA A 293 -12.38 3.60 -2.69
N PHE A 294 -13.41 3.27 -1.92
CA PHE A 294 -13.57 2.01 -1.21
C PHE A 294 -13.48 0.79 -2.14
N PHE A 295 -14.18 0.84 -3.27
CA PHE A 295 -14.20 -0.29 -4.21
C PHE A 295 -12.99 -0.33 -5.13
N THR A 296 -12.44 0.83 -5.51
CA THR A 296 -11.26 0.89 -6.39
C THR A 296 -9.95 0.61 -5.63
N ARG A 297 -9.90 0.92 -4.33
CA ARG A 297 -8.72 0.83 -3.49
C ARG A 297 -7.52 1.60 -4.09
N SER A 298 -7.82 2.72 -4.75
CA SER A 298 -6.81 3.57 -5.39
C SER A 298 -7.21 5.03 -5.33
N SER A 299 -6.50 5.80 -4.51
CA SER A 299 -6.67 7.26 -4.43
C SER A 299 -6.35 7.92 -5.78
N ALA A 300 -5.35 7.42 -6.50
CA ALA A 300 -5.00 7.92 -7.83
C ALA A 300 -6.13 7.73 -8.85
N ALA A 301 -6.79 6.58 -8.85
CA ALA A 301 -7.95 6.33 -9.72
C ALA A 301 -9.16 7.20 -9.36
N ASN A 302 -9.21 7.72 -8.13
CA ASN A 302 -10.31 8.56 -7.65
C ASN A 302 -10.08 10.08 -7.91
N ILE A 303 -8.88 10.50 -8.33
CA ILE A 303 -8.56 11.89 -8.67
C ILE A 303 -9.61 12.53 -9.60
N PRO A 304 -9.98 11.92 -10.75
CA PRO A 304 -10.98 12.51 -11.65
C PRO A 304 -12.36 12.68 -10.99
N VAL A 305 -12.73 11.76 -10.08
CA VAL A 305 -14.00 11.82 -9.32
C VAL A 305 -14.00 13.02 -8.39
N ASN A 306 -12.93 13.23 -7.65
CA ASN A 306 -12.76 14.36 -6.73
C ASN A 306 -12.70 15.69 -7.48
N MET A 307 -11.95 15.76 -8.58
CA MET A 307 -11.88 16.97 -9.42
C MET A 307 -13.25 17.36 -9.98
N LYS A 308 -14.04 16.37 -10.45
CA LYS A 308 -15.40 16.61 -10.92
C LYS A 308 -16.31 17.14 -9.80
N ALA A 309 -16.18 16.64 -8.58
CA ALA A 309 -16.94 17.15 -7.45
C ALA A 309 -16.56 18.61 -7.12
N CYS A 310 -15.26 18.96 -7.19
CA CYS A 310 -14.80 20.34 -7.03
C CYS A 310 -15.40 21.27 -8.10
N GLU A 311 -15.40 20.84 -9.36
CA GLU A 311 -16.00 21.58 -10.46
C GLU A 311 -17.52 21.80 -10.26
N GLU A 312 -18.26 20.75 -9.86
CA GLU A 312 -19.69 20.83 -9.57
C GLU A 312 -20.01 21.80 -8.42
N TRP A 313 -19.09 21.98 -7.48
CA TRP A 313 -19.22 22.95 -6.37
C TRP A 313 -18.73 24.36 -6.72
N GLY A 314 -18.26 24.57 -7.96
CA GLY A 314 -17.78 25.87 -8.43
C GLY A 314 -16.46 26.31 -7.80
N MET A 315 -15.64 25.36 -7.37
CA MET A 315 -14.31 25.63 -6.83
C MET A 315 -13.37 26.15 -7.95
N ASP A 316 -12.34 26.89 -7.54
CA ASP A 316 -11.33 27.40 -8.45
C ASP A 316 -10.49 26.28 -9.07
N LYS A 317 -10.51 26.24 -10.42
CA LYS A 317 -9.83 25.18 -11.19
C LYS A 317 -8.33 25.16 -10.95
N ASP A 318 -7.68 26.32 -10.83
CA ASP A 318 -6.24 26.42 -10.62
C ASP A 318 -5.86 25.88 -9.23
N THR A 319 -6.77 25.96 -8.27
CA THR A 319 -6.61 25.40 -6.93
C THR A 319 -6.82 23.90 -6.93
N TYR A 320 -7.97 23.39 -7.36
CA TYR A 320 -8.26 21.96 -7.20
C TYR A 320 -7.47 21.06 -8.16
N SER A 321 -7.04 21.58 -9.33
CA SER A 321 -6.17 20.81 -10.24
C SER A 321 -4.79 20.51 -9.65
N VAL A 322 -4.38 21.25 -8.63
CA VAL A 322 -3.14 21.02 -7.88
C VAL A 322 -3.42 20.26 -6.56
N THR A 323 -4.40 20.71 -5.79
CA THR A 323 -4.63 20.17 -4.44
C THR A 323 -5.15 18.74 -4.44
N ILE A 324 -6.02 18.36 -5.38
CA ILE A 324 -6.58 17.00 -5.43
C ILE A 324 -5.53 15.95 -5.82
N PRO A 325 -4.73 16.12 -6.90
CA PRO A 325 -3.64 15.17 -7.18
C PRO A 325 -2.58 15.13 -6.09
N LEU A 326 -2.29 16.27 -5.47
CA LEU A 326 -1.34 16.33 -4.36
C LEU A 326 -1.89 15.60 -3.12
N GLY A 327 -3.18 15.76 -2.81
CA GLY A 327 -3.85 15.05 -1.71
C GLY A 327 -3.73 13.53 -1.87
N ALA A 328 -3.97 13.02 -3.07
CA ALA A 328 -3.85 11.59 -3.37
C ALA A 328 -2.45 10.99 -3.10
N THR A 329 -1.45 11.83 -2.77
CA THR A 329 -0.09 11.43 -2.41
C THR A 329 0.33 11.80 -1.00
N ILE A 330 -0.14 12.93 -0.44
CA ILE A 330 0.35 13.43 0.87
C ILE A 330 -0.72 13.44 1.97
N ASN A 331 -2.00 13.34 1.63
CA ASN A 331 -3.09 13.29 2.61
C ASN A 331 -3.51 11.84 2.85
N MET A 332 -2.76 11.15 3.66
CA MET A 332 -2.83 9.70 3.84
C MET A 332 -3.19 9.32 5.28
N ASP A 333 -4.32 9.86 5.78
CA ASP A 333 -4.82 9.65 7.14
C ASP A 333 -4.92 8.16 7.49
N GLY A 334 -5.53 7.37 6.61
CA GLY A 334 -5.73 5.94 6.83
C GLY A 334 -4.41 5.15 6.75
N ALA A 335 -3.48 5.55 5.87
CA ALA A 335 -2.17 4.93 5.80
C ALA A 335 -1.36 5.18 7.08
N ALA A 336 -1.39 6.40 7.61
CA ALA A 336 -0.74 6.74 8.87
C ALA A 336 -1.33 5.95 10.05
N ILE A 337 -2.65 5.74 10.09
CA ILE A 337 -3.31 4.86 11.07
C ILE A 337 -2.82 3.42 10.91
N THR A 338 -2.81 2.90 9.69
CA THR A 338 -2.38 1.52 9.42
C THR A 338 -0.94 1.30 9.87
N ILE A 339 0.00 2.15 9.46
CA ILE A 339 1.40 2.08 9.87
C ILE A 339 1.52 2.07 11.40
N THR A 340 0.82 2.99 12.08
CA THR A 340 0.90 3.16 13.53
C THR A 340 0.30 1.97 14.29
N VAL A 341 -0.94 1.57 13.98
CA VAL A 341 -1.63 0.47 14.66
C VAL A 341 -0.89 -0.85 14.48
N MET A 342 -0.45 -1.15 13.25
CA MET A 342 0.26 -2.39 12.94
C MET A 342 1.62 -2.46 13.65
N THR A 343 2.33 -1.34 13.71
CA THR A 343 3.61 -1.24 14.45
C THR A 343 3.40 -1.43 15.95
N LEU A 344 2.37 -0.81 16.53
CA LEU A 344 2.09 -0.96 17.96
C LEU A 344 1.54 -2.35 18.30
N ALA A 345 0.81 -3.00 17.38
CA ALA A 345 0.44 -4.40 17.52
C ALA A 345 1.69 -5.32 17.53
N ALA A 346 2.68 -5.04 16.67
CA ALA A 346 3.97 -5.74 16.70
C ALA A 346 4.71 -5.54 18.04
N ALA A 347 4.80 -4.29 18.51
CA ALA A 347 5.43 -3.96 19.78
C ALA A 347 4.74 -4.67 20.97
N ASN A 348 3.40 -4.62 21.02
CA ASN A 348 2.62 -5.31 22.05
C ASN A 348 2.83 -6.83 22.01
N THR A 349 2.90 -7.42 20.82
CA THR A 349 3.16 -8.87 20.63
C THR A 349 4.51 -9.29 21.19
N LEU A 350 5.51 -8.44 21.04
CA LEU A 350 6.88 -8.69 21.53
C LEU A 350 7.10 -8.23 22.98
N GLY A 351 6.07 -7.72 23.65
CA GLY A 351 6.20 -7.18 25.01
C GLY A 351 6.98 -5.87 25.10
N ILE A 352 7.20 -5.18 23.97
CA ILE A 352 7.92 -3.91 23.91
C ILE A 352 7.00 -2.80 24.41
N HIS A 353 7.38 -2.16 25.52
CA HIS A 353 6.63 -1.03 26.07
C HIS A 353 6.97 0.25 25.32
N VAL A 354 5.98 0.80 24.60
CA VAL A 354 6.11 2.06 23.90
C VAL A 354 5.53 3.18 24.76
N ASP A 355 6.33 4.09 25.27
CA ASP A 355 5.89 5.27 26.05
C ASP A 355 5.16 6.30 25.15
N PHE A 356 4.46 7.28 25.76
CA PHE A 356 3.65 8.23 24.99
C PHE A 356 4.48 9.14 24.09
N LEU A 357 5.66 9.55 24.52
CA LEU A 357 6.54 10.40 23.72
C LEU A 357 7.11 9.66 22.52
N SER A 358 7.49 8.39 22.70
CA SER A 358 7.87 7.49 21.59
C SER A 358 6.71 7.28 20.61
N GLY A 359 5.47 7.22 21.11
CA GLY A 359 4.25 7.20 20.29
C GLY A 359 4.07 8.48 19.45
N ILE A 360 4.43 9.66 19.99
CA ILE A 360 4.43 10.92 19.22
C ILE A 360 5.49 10.87 18.12
N VAL A 361 6.71 10.38 18.42
CA VAL A 361 7.76 10.21 17.41
C VAL A 361 7.30 9.25 16.32
N LEU A 362 6.67 8.13 16.68
CA LEU A 362 6.04 7.22 15.71
C LEU A 362 5.00 7.93 14.85
N SER A 363 4.15 8.80 15.45
CA SER A 363 3.12 9.56 14.71
C SER A 363 3.74 10.49 13.67
N ILE A 364 4.84 11.18 14.02
CA ILE A 364 5.57 12.04 13.08
C ILE A 364 6.17 11.18 11.94
N LEU A 365 6.82 10.08 12.29
CA LEU A 365 7.44 9.19 11.33
C LEU A 365 6.39 8.57 10.40
N ALA A 366 5.26 8.09 10.94
CA ALA A 366 4.16 7.53 10.17
C ALA A 366 3.54 8.57 9.21
N THR A 367 3.42 9.84 9.65
CA THR A 367 2.93 10.93 8.80
C THR A 367 3.85 11.18 7.61
N LEU A 368 5.16 11.28 7.85
CA LEU A 368 6.14 11.47 6.78
C LEU A 368 6.20 10.28 5.84
N ALA A 369 6.12 9.08 6.38
CA ALA A 369 6.11 7.85 5.61
C ALA A 369 4.86 7.71 4.75
N ALA A 370 3.70 8.03 5.31
CA ALA A 370 2.43 7.97 4.60
C ALA A 370 2.44 8.82 3.33
N CYS A 371 3.16 9.96 3.31
CA CYS A 371 3.38 10.74 2.09
C CYS A 371 4.15 9.98 0.98
N GLY A 372 4.85 8.90 1.34
CA GLY A 372 5.52 7.99 0.42
C GLY A 372 4.70 6.73 0.12
N ALA A 373 3.51 6.58 0.72
CA ALA A 373 2.60 5.51 0.36
C ALA A 373 2.10 5.77 -1.07
N SER A 374 2.46 4.88 -1.99
CA SER A 374 1.91 4.96 -3.34
C SER A 374 0.39 4.78 -3.27
N GLY A 375 -0.38 5.55 -4.05
CA GLY A 375 -1.84 5.40 -4.18
C GLY A 375 -2.29 4.06 -4.79
N VAL A 376 -1.49 3.00 -4.60
CA VAL A 376 -1.78 1.61 -4.99
C VAL A 376 -2.21 0.80 -3.77
N ALA A 377 -3.04 -0.21 -3.99
CA ALA A 377 -3.54 -1.09 -2.94
C ALA A 377 -2.39 -1.71 -2.12
N GLY A 378 -2.51 -1.65 -0.79
CA GLY A 378 -1.52 -2.22 0.14
C GLY A 378 -0.21 -1.44 0.27
N GLY A 379 -0.11 -0.23 -0.31
CA GLY A 379 1.11 0.58 -0.25
C GLY A 379 1.53 0.95 1.19
N SER A 380 0.58 1.23 2.06
CA SER A 380 0.82 1.54 3.48
C SER A 380 1.47 0.39 4.24
N LEU A 381 1.12 -0.86 3.91
CA LEU A 381 1.66 -2.05 4.56
C LEU A 381 3.19 -2.17 4.37
N LEU A 382 3.70 -1.74 3.23
CA LEU A 382 5.13 -1.79 2.92
C LEU A 382 5.96 -0.79 3.76
N LEU A 383 5.31 0.12 4.46
CA LEU A 383 5.95 1.11 5.34
C LEU A 383 5.97 0.68 6.81
N ILE A 384 5.28 -0.41 7.17
CA ILE A 384 5.28 -0.96 8.53
C ILE A 384 6.70 -1.32 9.01
N PRO A 385 7.56 -1.99 8.20
CA PRO A 385 8.90 -2.35 8.66
C PRO A 385 9.75 -1.15 9.07
N MET A 386 9.55 0.00 8.40
CA MET A 386 10.20 1.25 8.76
C MET A 386 9.80 1.70 10.18
N ALA A 387 8.50 1.72 10.47
CA ALA A 387 8.00 2.13 11.77
C ALA A 387 8.40 1.13 12.88
N CYS A 388 8.42 -0.17 12.56
CA CYS A 388 8.91 -1.23 13.44
C CYS A 388 10.40 -1.04 13.80
N SER A 389 11.22 -0.60 12.85
CA SER A 389 12.66 -0.39 13.08
C SER A 389 12.95 0.71 14.11
N LEU A 390 12.01 1.63 14.36
CA LEU A 390 12.09 2.64 15.42
C LEU A 390 12.19 2.00 16.81
N PHE A 391 11.58 0.84 16.99
CA PHE A 391 11.53 0.10 18.25
C PHE A 391 12.47 -1.12 18.26
N GLY A 392 13.40 -1.21 17.32
CA GLY A 392 14.35 -2.33 17.24
C GLY A 392 13.73 -3.63 16.73
N ILE A 393 12.47 -3.62 16.25
CA ILE A 393 11.79 -4.79 15.72
C ILE A 393 12.45 -5.18 14.39
N SER A 394 12.86 -6.43 14.26
CA SER A 394 13.54 -6.93 13.08
C SER A 394 12.65 -6.89 11.84
N ASN A 395 13.29 -6.75 10.66
CA ASN A 395 12.54 -6.71 9.41
C ASN A 395 11.78 -8.02 9.13
N ASP A 396 12.27 -9.15 9.61
CA ASP A 396 11.60 -10.44 9.45
C ASP A 396 10.28 -10.50 10.23
N ILE A 397 10.26 -10.04 11.47
CA ILE A 397 9.03 -9.91 12.27
C ILE A 397 8.09 -8.87 11.65
N ALA A 398 8.61 -7.73 11.27
CA ALA A 398 7.81 -6.68 10.62
C ALA A 398 7.14 -7.19 9.33
N MET A 399 7.80 -8.04 8.56
CA MET A 399 7.22 -8.65 7.36
C MET A 399 6.15 -9.70 7.66
N GLN A 400 6.19 -10.38 8.80
CA GLN A 400 5.07 -11.21 9.26
C GLN A 400 3.84 -10.35 9.56
N ILE A 401 4.03 -9.19 10.22
CA ILE A 401 2.96 -8.20 10.44
C ILE A 401 2.38 -7.69 9.10
N VAL A 402 3.24 -7.42 8.11
CA VAL A 402 2.80 -7.09 6.75
C VAL A 402 1.95 -8.21 6.16
N GLY A 403 2.34 -9.47 6.36
CA GLY A 403 1.57 -10.64 5.96
C GLY A 403 0.16 -10.65 6.57
N VAL A 404 0.03 -10.40 7.88
CA VAL A 404 -1.27 -10.22 8.55
C VAL A 404 -2.04 -9.07 7.91
N GLY A 405 -1.39 -7.94 7.63
CA GLY A 405 -1.98 -6.80 6.95
C GLY A 405 -2.61 -7.18 5.59
N PHE A 406 -1.94 -8.02 4.81
CA PHE A 406 -2.51 -8.50 3.53
C PHE A 406 -3.69 -9.45 3.72
N ILE A 407 -3.73 -10.27 4.78
CA ILE A 407 -4.87 -11.13 5.09
C ILE A 407 -6.13 -10.28 5.37
N ILE A 408 -6.01 -9.25 6.20
CA ILE A 408 -7.12 -8.35 6.55
C ILE A 408 -7.33 -7.24 5.50
N GLY A 409 -6.42 -7.11 4.55
CA GLY A 409 -6.27 -5.97 3.64
C GLY A 409 -7.47 -5.70 2.73
N VAL A 410 -8.35 -6.67 2.50
CA VAL A 410 -9.58 -6.42 1.72
C VAL A 410 -10.45 -5.37 2.39
N ILE A 411 -10.64 -5.45 3.71
CA ILE A 411 -11.44 -4.49 4.48
C ILE A 411 -10.60 -3.27 4.84
N GLN A 412 -9.42 -3.50 5.41
CA GLN A 412 -8.54 -2.44 5.90
C GLN A 412 -8.21 -1.44 4.80
N ASP A 413 -7.67 -1.88 3.66
CA ASP A 413 -7.22 -1.02 2.56
C ASP A 413 -8.41 -0.33 1.83
N SER A 414 -9.58 -0.98 1.78
CA SER A 414 -10.80 -0.35 1.26
C SER A 414 -11.24 0.84 2.11
N VAL A 415 -11.26 0.69 3.44
CA VAL A 415 -11.64 1.78 4.37
C VAL A 415 -10.54 2.85 4.41
N GLU A 416 -9.27 2.44 4.41
CA GLU A 416 -8.12 3.33 4.31
C GLU A 416 -8.22 4.25 3.09
N THR A 417 -8.42 3.66 1.92
CA THR A 417 -8.51 4.43 0.66
C THR A 417 -9.76 5.32 0.63
N ALA A 418 -10.87 4.84 1.17
CA ALA A 418 -12.09 5.65 1.28
C ALA A 418 -11.87 6.88 2.15
N LEU A 419 -11.19 6.73 3.30
CA LEU A 419 -10.82 7.85 4.17
C LEU A 419 -9.85 8.80 3.46
N ASN A 420 -8.72 8.30 2.94
CA ASN A 420 -7.70 9.12 2.29
C ASN A 420 -8.31 9.97 1.18
N SER A 421 -8.96 9.32 0.21
CA SER A 421 -9.45 10.02 -0.98
C SER A 421 -10.62 10.96 -0.70
N SER A 422 -11.51 10.62 0.23
CA SER A 422 -12.61 11.53 0.59
C SER A 422 -12.14 12.71 1.44
N SER A 423 -11.10 12.54 2.25
CA SER A 423 -10.49 13.66 2.96
C SER A 423 -9.68 14.59 2.04
N ASP A 424 -9.13 14.11 0.91
CA ASP A 424 -8.57 14.98 -0.13
C ASP A 424 -9.58 16.02 -0.60
N LEU A 425 -10.76 15.54 -0.98
CA LEU A 425 -11.86 16.39 -1.42
C LEU A 425 -12.35 17.32 -0.30
N LEU A 426 -12.52 16.75 0.91
CA LEU A 426 -13.06 17.45 2.07
C LEU A 426 -12.17 18.60 2.52
N LEU A 427 -10.86 18.36 2.68
CA LEU A 427 -9.93 19.37 3.19
C LEU A 427 -9.60 20.42 2.12
N SER A 428 -9.50 20.02 0.83
CA SER A 428 -9.35 20.96 -0.28
C SER A 428 -10.54 21.92 -0.36
N ALA A 429 -11.77 21.37 -0.33
CA ALA A 429 -13.00 22.18 -0.34
C ALA A 429 -13.09 23.07 0.91
N SER A 430 -12.73 22.55 2.09
CA SER A 430 -12.79 23.31 3.34
C SER A 430 -11.85 24.52 3.34
N ALA A 431 -10.67 24.39 2.74
CA ALA A 431 -9.74 25.50 2.62
C ALA A 431 -10.28 26.60 1.68
N GLU A 432 -10.85 26.21 0.56
CA GLU A 432 -11.43 27.16 -0.38
C GLU A 432 -12.71 27.81 0.17
N PHE A 433 -13.58 27.06 0.82
CA PHE A 433 -14.77 27.60 1.50
C PHE A 433 -14.43 28.51 2.67
N ARG A 434 -13.29 28.26 3.34
CA ARG A 434 -12.74 29.23 4.29
C ARG A 434 -12.40 30.56 3.61
N GLN A 435 -11.80 30.52 2.42
CA GLN A 435 -11.49 31.73 1.66
C GLN A 435 -12.78 32.45 1.23
N TRP A 436 -13.77 31.71 0.67
CA TRP A 436 -15.06 32.29 0.32
C TRP A 436 -15.75 32.97 1.51
N ARG A 437 -15.70 32.34 2.67
CA ARG A 437 -16.24 32.94 3.90
C ARG A 437 -15.54 34.25 4.26
N LEU A 438 -14.21 34.32 4.13
CA LEU A 438 -13.44 35.54 4.41
C LEU A 438 -13.73 36.67 3.40
N GLU A 439 -14.08 36.30 2.18
CA GLU A 439 -14.48 37.23 1.10
C GLU A 439 -15.97 37.59 1.15
N GLY A 440 -16.73 37.06 2.10
CA GLY A 440 -18.18 37.27 2.19
C GLY A 440 -19.00 36.56 1.13
N LYS A 441 -18.42 35.61 0.40
CA LYS A 441 -19.13 34.76 -0.58
C LYS A 441 -19.97 33.71 0.13
N GLU A 442 -21.11 33.38 -0.48
CA GLU A 442 -21.96 32.30 0.02
C GLU A 442 -21.34 30.92 -0.27
N ILE A 443 -21.23 30.07 0.77
CA ILE A 443 -20.76 28.69 0.62
C ILE A 443 -21.93 27.84 0.10
N LYS A 444 -21.81 27.37 -1.15
CA LYS A 444 -22.74 26.44 -1.82
C LYS A 444 -21.98 25.18 -2.24
N TYR A 445 -22.49 24.02 -1.88
CA TYR A 445 -21.95 22.72 -2.29
C TYR A 445 -23.03 21.66 -2.41
#